data_a4f245e655a42c001f21f4508915039d
#
_entry.id   a4f245e655a42c001f21f4508915039d
#
_cell.length_a   1.000
_cell.length_b   1.000
_cell.length_c   1.000
_cell.angle_alpha   90.00
_cell.angle_beta   90.00
_cell.angle_gamma   90.00
#
_symmetry.space_group_name_H-M   'P 1'
#
loop_
_entity.id
_entity.type
_entity.pdbx_description
1 polymer ?
#
loop_
_entity_poly.entity_id
_entity_poly.type
_entity_poly.pdbx_seq_one_letter_code
_entity_poly.pdbx_strand_id
1 'polypeptide(L)'
;IMEADIEVNNIYFDEAHNSVKKNFFPATEYFAENADRCYFYTATPKHSLTVSKPGMNDTEVYGQVLANIPAPELVDGGYILPPKVVVKQLEMVQDKQKIYSRDCDFLMQTIDDQKSEKVLVCARTTKQIVGLLSQSDFCTELYQRGYSWMTITSKTGAIIDGKKVDREKFFETLNTWGKDPDKKFVVIHHSILSEGINVSGLEAVIFMRNMDYIGISQSIGRVIRLG
;
A
#
# COMPACT_ATOMS: atom_id res chain seq x y z
N ILE A 1 10.81 -20.18 -18.04
CA ILE A 1 10.08 -21.37 -17.54
C ILE A 1 9.22 -21.93 -18.66
N MET A 2 8.40 -21.12 -19.35
CA MET A 2 7.54 -21.58 -20.47
C MET A 2 8.35 -22.19 -21.63
N GLU A 3 9.62 -21.77 -21.83
CA GLU A 3 10.52 -22.30 -22.86
C GLU A 3 11.44 -23.43 -22.36
N ALA A 4 11.39 -23.76 -21.08
CA ALA A 4 12.36 -24.65 -20.43
C ALA A 4 11.87 -26.09 -20.27
N ASP A 5 10.72 -26.44 -20.83
CA ASP A 5 10.11 -27.81 -20.75
C ASP A 5 10.10 -28.39 -19.33
N ILE A 6 9.77 -27.55 -18.35
CA ILE A 6 9.70 -27.93 -16.93
C ILE A 6 8.28 -28.33 -16.60
N GLU A 7 8.07 -29.59 -16.22
CA GLU A 7 6.82 -30.04 -15.66
C GLU A 7 6.57 -29.44 -14.28
N VAL A 8 5.40 -28.80 -14.11
CA VAL A 8 4.97 -28.18 -12.86
C VAL A 8 3.69 -28.85 -12.40
N ASN A 9 3.73 -29.53 -11.25
CA ASN A 9 2.55 -30.19 -10.69
C ASN A 9 1.61 -29.17 -10.03
N ASN A 10 2.15 -28.32 -9.13
CA ASN A 10 1.36 -27.34 -8.41
C ASN A 10 1.99 -25.95 -8.56
N ILE A 11 1.15 -24.96 -8.84
CA ILE A 11 1.57 -23.56 -8.90
C ILE A 11 0.66 -22.70 -8.01
N TYR A 12 1.26 -21.78 -7.30
CA TYR A 12 0.58 -20.87 -6.38
C TYR A 12 0.82 -19.44 -6.85
N PHE A 13 -0.25 -18.73 -7.22
CA PHE A 13 -0.21 -17.34 -7.60
C PHE A 13 -0.63 -16.49 -6.41
N ASP A 14 0.35 -15.85 -5.76
CA ASP A 14 0.08 -14.84 -4.74
C ASP A 14 -0.19 -13.48 -5.40
N GLU A 15 -1.00 -12.63 -4.75
CA GLU A 15 -1.52 -11.38 -5.32
C GLU A 15 -2.09 -11.58 -6.73
N ALA A 16 -2.91 -12.63 -6.88
CA ALA A 16 -3.37 -13.13 -8.17
C ALA A 16 -4.19 -12.13 -8.99
N HIS A 17 -4.68 -11.02 -8.38
CA HIS A 17 -5.28 -9.91 -9.14
C HIS A 17 -4.31 -9.27 -10.15
N ASN A 18 -3.00 -9.53 -10.03
CA ASN A 18 -2.00 -9.09 -11.00
C ASN A 18 -1.94 -10.00 -12.24
N SER A 19 -2.36 -11.24 -12.13
CA SER A 19 -2.29 -12.24 -13.21
C SER A 19 -3.13 -11.87 -14.44
N VAL A 20 -4.15 -11.03 -14.29
CA VAL A 20 -4.96 -10.51 -15.41
C VAL A 20 -4.29 -9.40 -16.22
N LYS A 21 -3.13 -8.89 -15.76
CA LYS A 21 -2.40 -7.85 -16.49
C LYS A 21 -1.79 -8.42 -17.77
N LYS A 22 -1.77 -7.62 -18.84
CA LYS A 22 -1.30 -8.00 -20.18
C LYS A 22 0.05 -8.74 -20.18
N ASN A 23 0.98 -8.35 -19.30
CA ASN A 23 2.32 -8.95 -19.26
C ASN A 23 2.38 -10.26 -18.47
N PHE A 24 1.39 -10.56 -17.63
CA PHE A 24 1.33 -11.75 -16.79
C PHE A 24 0.33 -12.77 -17.26
N PHE A 25 -0.73 -12.34 -17.93
CA PHE A 25 -1.83 -13.21 -18.34
C PHE A 25 -1.39 -14.37 -19.25
N PRO A 26 -0.50 -14.20 -20.24
CA PRO A 26 -0.04 -15.31 -21.06
C PRO A 26 0.63 -16.44 -20.26
N ALA A 27 1.38 -16.10 -19.20
CA ALA A 27 1.97 -17.10 -18.31
C ALA A 27 0.90 -17.77 -17.43
N THR A 28 -0.09 -17.01 -16.99
CA THR A 28 -1.23 -17.53 -16.21
C THR A 28 -2.03 -18.55 -17.01
N GLU A 29 -2.39 -18.21 -18.24
CA GLU A 29 -3.11 -19.08 -19.17
C GLU A 29 -2.31 -20.35 -19.49
N TYR A 30 -1.03 -20.21 -19.81
CA TYR A 30 -0.14 -21.36 -20.05
C TYR A 30 -0.12 -22.33 -18.86
N PHE A 31 0.03 -21.85 -17.63
CA PHE A 31 0.09 -22.72 -16.47
C PHE A 31 -1.28 -23.27 -16.07
N ALA A 32 -2.37 -22.56 -16.32
CA ALA A 32 -3.72 -23.07 -16.14
C ALA A 32 -3.99 -24.31 -17.01
N GLU A 33 -3.39 -24.34 -18.23
CA GLU A 33 -3.53 -25.45 -19.16
C GLU A 33 -2.54 -26.60 -18.92
N ASN A 34 -1.32 -26.29 -18.44
CA ASN A 34 -0.18 -27.24 -18.43
C ASN A 34 0.25 -27.70 -17.04
N ALA A 35 -0.18 -27.07 -15.95
CA ALA A 35 0.06 -27.56 -14.59
C ALA A 35 -1.07 -28.48 -14.13
N ASP A 36 -0.76 -29.45 -13.26
CA ASP A 36 -1.78 -30.30 -12.67
C ASP A 36 -2.80 -29.52 -11.85
N ARG A 37 -2.32 -28.50 -11.12
CA ARG A 37 -3.15 -27.64 -10.26
C ARG A 37 -2.58 -26.23 -10.18
N CYS A 38 -3.49 -25.23 -10.33
CA CYS A 38 -3.21 -23.83 -10.08
C CYS A 38 -4.07 -23.30 -8.94
N TYR A 39 -3.43 -22.57 -8.02
CA TYR A 39 -4.11 -21.94 -6.89
C TYR A 39 -3.87 -20.43 -6.93
N PHE A 40 -4.94 -19.66 -6.87
CA PHE A 40 -4.94 -18.21 -6.99
C PHE A 40 -5.38 -17.58 -5.69
N TYR A 41 -4.48 -16.82 -5.04
CA TYR A 41 -4.72 -16.16 -3.76
C TYR A 41 -4.75 -14.64 -3.97
N THR A 42 -5.80 -14.00 -3.51
CA THR A 42 -5.90 -12.53 -3.52
C THR A 42 -6.99 -12.05 -2.56
N ALA A 43 -6.76 -10.93 -1.91
CA ALA A 43 -7.78 -10.23 -1.15
C ALA A 43 -8.70 -9.37 -2.03
N THR A 44 -8.30 -9.09 -3.27
CA THR A 44 -8.98 -8.16 -4.18
C THR A 44 -9.11 -8.77 -5.59
N PRO A 45 -10.00 -9.75 -5.80
CA PRO A 45 -10.17 -10.38 -7.10
C PRO A 45 -10.57 -9.35 -8.16
N LYS A 46 -9.94 -9.42 -9.32
CA LYS A 46 -10.16 -8.51 -10.43
C LYS A 46 -11.00 -9.18 -11.52
N HIS A 47 -12.27 -8.81 -11.58
CA HIS A 47 -13.21 -9.31 -12.57
C HIS A 47 -13.23 -8.45 -13.82
N SER A 48 -13.54 -9.04 -14.98
CA SER A 48 -13.79 -8.34 -16.23
C SER A 48 -15.26 -8.46 -16.61
N LEU A 49 -15.83 -7.35 -17.07
CA LEU A 49 -17.17 -7.31 -17.63
C LEU A 49 -17.17 -7.50 -19.15
N THR A 50 -16.00 -7.55 -19.77
CA THR A 50 -15.84 -7.68 -21.23
C THR A 50 -15.09 -8.95 -21.57
N VAL A 51 -15.62 -9.72 -22.50
CA VAL A 51 -15.02 -10.99 -22.97
C VAL A 51 -13.61 -10.80 -23.55
N SER A 52 -13.31 -9.62 -24.08
CA SER A 52 -12.00 -9.33 -24.69
C SER A 52 -10.89 -8.97 -23.69
N LYS A 53 -11.20 -8.91 -22.39
CA LYS A 53 -10.21 -8.58 -21.35
C LYS A 53 -10.16 -9.70 -20.32
N PRO A 54 -8.95 -10.15 -19.94
CA PRO A 54 -8.80 -11.14 -18.88
C PRO A 54 -9.43 -10.67 -17.56
N GLY A 55 -10.09 -11.58 -16.86
CA GLY A 55 -10.66 -11.35 -15.54
C GLY A 55 -10.68 -12.64 -14.72
N MET A 56 -10.55 -12.54 -13.42
CA MET A 56 -10.56 -13.70 -12.51
C MET A 56 -11.94 -14.39 -12.41
N ASN A 57 -12.95 -13.85 -13.07
CA ASN A 57 -14.25 -14.49 -13.28
C ASN A 57 -14.27 -15.43 -14.50
N ASP A 58 -13.16 -15.60 -15.21
CA ASP A 58 -12.99 -16.62 -16.22
C ASP A 58 -12.67 -17.95 -15.56
N THR A 59 -13.66 -18.83 -15.49
CA THR A 59 -13.56 -20.12 -14.81
C THR A 59 -12.74 -21.17 -15.57
N GLU A 60 -12.48 -20.96 -16.86
CA GLU A 60 -11.59 -21.84 -17.64
C GLU A 60 -10.14 -21.66 -17.22
N VAL A 61 -9.73 -20.42 -16.91
CA VAL A 61 -8.37 -20.09 -16.46
C VAL A 61 -8.23 -20.18 -14.94
N TYR A 62 -9.19 -19.60 -14.20
CA TYR A 62 -9.06 -19.41 -12.74
C TYR A 62 -9.79 -20.48 -11.91
N GLY A 63 -10.60 -21.30 -12.54
CA GLY A 63 -11.41 -22.31 -11.84
C GLY A 63 -12.51 -21.69 -10.99
N GLN A 64 -12.96 -22.45 -10.00
CA GLN A 64 -14.01 -22.02 -9.08
C GLN A 64 -13.41 -21.43 -7.81
N VAL A 65 -14.15 -20.51 -7.18
CA VAL A 65 -13.79 -19.98 -5.87
C VAL A 65 -13.90 -21.09 -4.82
N LEU A 66 -12.78 -21.48 -4.22
CA LEU A 66 -12.72 -22.54 -3.23
C LEU A 66 -13.02 -22.02 -1.81
N ALA A 67 -12.58 -20.81 -1.51
CA ALA A 67 -12.82 -20.15 -0.23
C ALA A 67 -12.94 -18.63 -0.42
N ASN A 68 -13.87 -18.04 0.30
CA ASN A 68 -14.01 -16.59 0.39
C ASN A 68 -14.31 -16.24 1.84
N ILE A 69 -13.37 -15.53 2.48
CA ILE A 69 -13.50 -15.09 3.88
C ILE A 69 -13.67 -13.57 3.87
N PRO A 70 -14.88 -13.07 4.08
CA PRO A 70 -15.14 -11.63 4.06
C PRO A 70 -14.51 -10.93 5.28
N ALA A 71 -14.08 -9.67 5.12
CA ALA A 71 -13.45 -8.88 6.17
C ALA A 71 -14.27 -8.81 7.48
N PRO A 72 -15.61 -8.69 7.49
CA PRO A 72 -16.39 -8.73 8.73
C PRO A 72 -16.19 -10.01 9.54
N GLU A 73 -16.11 -11.16 8.88
CA GLU A 73 -15.87 -12.45 9.56
C GLU A 73 -14.48 -12.48 10.22
N LEU A 74 -13.47 -11.89 9.58
CA LEU A 74 -12.13 -11.76 10.16
C LEU A 74 -12.09 -10.79 11.35
N VAL A 75 -12.88 -9.72 11.31
CA VAL A 75 -13.03 -8.78 12.42
C VAL A 75 -13.75 -9.46 13.60
N ASP A 76 -14.86 -10.14 13.34
CA ASP A 76 -15.64 -10.84 14.36
C ASP A 76 -14.85 -11.98 15.01
N GLY A 77 -14.00 -12.65 14.22
CA GLY A 77 -13.07 -13.66 14.71
C GLY A 77 -11.84 -13.11 15.43
N GLY A 78 -11.66 -11.78 15.49
CA GLY A 78 -10.52 -11.13 16.14
C GLY A 78 -9.20 -11.27 15.40
N TYR A 79 -9.23 -11.63 14.12
CA TYR A 79 -8.02 -11.78 13.28
C TYR A 79 -7.50 -10.47 12.71
N ILE A 80 -8.38 -9.48 12.54
CA ILE A 80 -8.05 -8.12 12.09
C ILE A 80 -8.84 -7.09 12.87
N LEU A 81 -8.33 -5.86 12.94
CA LEU A 81 -9.02 -4.74 13.57
C LEU A 81 -10.04 -4.12 12.61
N PRO A 82 -11.19 -3.62 13.10
CA PRO A 82 -12.14 -2.90 12.29
C PRO A 82 -11.53 -1.55 11.84
N PRO A 83 -11.46 -1.26 10.52
CA PRO A 83 -10.95 0.01 10.06
C PRO A 83 -11.92 1.15 10.36
N LYS A 84 -11.42 2.27 10.90
CA LYS A 84 -12.15 3.53 10.99
C LYS A 84 -11.82 4.37 9.75
N VAL A 85 -12.83 4.64 8.93
CA VAL A 85 -12.67 5.49 7.74
C VAL A 85 -13.13 6.92 8.04
N VAL A 86 -12.27 7.89 7.84
CA VAL A 86 -12.56 9.31 7.98
C VAL A 86 -12.30 10.00 6.64
N VAL A 87 -13.32 10.67 6.11
CA VAL A 87 -13.20 11.42 4.86
C VAL A 87 -13.15 12.91 5.20
N LYS A 88 -12.09 13.58 4.76
CA LYS A 88 -11.91 15.02 4.91
C LYS A 88 -11.82 15.68 3.55
N GLN A 89 -12.47 16.82 3.38
CA GLN A 89 -12.39 17.61 2.15
C GLN A 89 -11.24 18.60 2.25
N LEU A 90 -10.37 18.59 1.22
CA LEU A 90 -9.31 19.57 1.08
C LEU A 90 -9.82 20.84 0.38
N GLU A 91 -9.47 21.99 0.91
CA GLU A 91 -9.75 23.26 0.26
C GLU A 91 -9.00 23.39 -1.06
N MET A 92 -9.66 23.94 -2.06
CA MET A 92 -9.06 24.24 -3.36
C MET A 92 -8.20 25.50 -3.24
N VAL A 93 -6.90 25.36 -3.48
CA VAL A 93 -5.94 26.48 -3.50
C VAL A 93 -5.46 26.70 -4.93
N GLN A 94 -5.68 27.91 -5.46
CA GLN A 94 -5.26 28.26 -6.82
C GLN A 94 -3.76 28.57 -6.93
N ASP A 95 -3.17 29.11 -5.85
CA ASP A 95 -1.75 29.41 -5.78
C ASP A 95 -0.92 28.13 -5.58
N LYS A 96 -0.12 27.79 -6.59
CA LYS A 96 0.74 26.61 -6.57
C LYS A 96 1.77 26.61 -5.43
N GLN A 97 2.20 27.78 -4.95
CA GLN A 97 3.15 27.90 -3.85
C GLN A 97 2.50 27.54 -2.50
N LYS A 98 1.20 27.79 -2.37
CA LYS A 98 0.44 27.47 -1.14
C LYS A 98 -0.07 26.05 -1.05
N ILE A 99 0.05 25.25 -2.12
CA ILE A 99 -0.43 23.86 -2.12
C ILE A 99 0.30 23.03 -1.06
N TYR A 100 1.60 23.18 -0.93
CA TYR A 100 2.38 22.36 0.02
C TYR A 100 2.15 22.76 1.47
N SER A 101 1.96 24.06 1.74
CA SER A 101 1.57 24.54 3.08
C SER A 101 0.19 24.01 3.47
N ARG A 102 -0.80 24.12 2.57
CA ARG A 102 -2.13 23.54 2.77
C ARG A 102 -2.08 22.01 3.02
N ASP A 103 -1.30 21.29 2.21
CA ASP A 103 -1.15 19.84 2.36
C ASP A 103 -0.47 19.51 3.70
N CYS A 104 0.48 20.30 4.16
CA CYS A 104 1.11 20.20 5.46
C CYS A 104 0.10 20.41 6.59
N ASP A 105 -0.65 21.52 6.56
CA ASP A 105 -1.66 21.85 7.58
C ASP A 105 -2.72 20.74 7.68
N PHE A 106 -3.16 20.24 6.53
CA PHE A 106 -4.11 19.12 6.47
C PHE A 106 -3.56 17.84 7.14
N LEU A 107 -2.30 17.48 6.84
CA LEU A 107 -1.66 16.29 7.41
C LEU A 107 -1.49 16.45 8.92
N MET A 108 -0.98 17.60 9.38
CA MET A 108 -0.79 17.87 10.81
C MET A 108 -2.10 17.83 11.57
N GLN A 109 -3.12 18.52 11.08
CA GLN A 109 -4.45 18.50 11.68
C GLN A 109 -5.04 17.07 11.71
N THR A 110 -4.85 16.30 10.66
CA THR A 110 -5.36 14.93 10.60
C THR A 110 -4.65 14.02 11.59
N ILE A 111 -3.34 14.13 11.73
CA ILE A 111 -2.53 13.36 12.68
C ILE A 111 -2.95 13.73 14.12
N ASP A 112 -3.08 15.02 14.43
CA ASP A 112 -3.48 15.52 15.75
C ASP A 112 -4.92 15.07 16.10
N ASP A 113 -5.87 15.17 15.18
CA ASP A 113 -7.26 14.78 15.39
C ASP A 113 -7.43 13.26 15.64
N GLN A 114 -6.64 12.45 14.94
CA GLN A 114 -6.72 10.99 15.09
C GLN A 114 -5.77 10.46 16.18
N LYS A 115 -4.86 11.28 16.69
CA LYS A 115 -3.84 10.91 17.69
C LYS A 115 -3.01 9.69 17.27
N SER A 116 -2.77 9.55 15.96
CA SER A 116 -2.05 8.41 15.41
C SER A 116 -0.55 8.63 15.51
N GLU A 117 0.17 7.70 16.10
CA GLU A 117 1.62 7.80 16.33
C GLU A 117 2.46 7.18 15.21
N LYS A 118 1.90 6.23 14.46
CA LYS A 118 2.55 5.52 13.35
C LYS A 118 1.72 5.64 12.09
N VAL A 119 2.12 6.57 11.23
CA VAL A 119 1.29 7.03 10.10
C VAL A 119 1.96 6.73 8.76
N LEU A 120 1.17 6.19 7.83
CA LEU A 120 1.56 6.03 6.43
C LEU A 120 0.84 7.08 5.58
N VAL A 121 1.59 7.91 4.87
CA VAL A 121 1.05 8.92 3.94
C VAL A 121 1.25 8.48 2.50
N CYS A 122 0.16 8.27 1.78
CA CYS A 122 0.14 7.94 0.36
C CYS A 122 0.03 9.23 -0.46
N ALA A 123 1.16 9.76 -0.92
CA ALA A 123 1.22 10.98 -1.71
C ALA A 123 0.74 10.77 -3.16
N ARG A 124 0.26 11.83 -3.81
CA ARG A 124 -0.17 11.81 -5.22
C ARG A 124 0.99 11.60 -6.19
N THR A 125 2.11 12.23 -5.91
CA THR A 125 3.29 12.22 -6.77
C THR A 125 4.57 12.35 -5.95
N THR A 126 5.69 11.93 -6.51
CA THR A 126 7.02 12.21 -5.94
C THR A 126 7.26 13.73 -5.79
N LYS A 127 6.74 14.56 -6.71
CA LYS A 127 6.83 16.02 -6.62
C LYS A 127 6.14 16.55 -5.37
N GLN A 128 4.99 16.01 -4.99
CA GLN A 128 4.31 16.38 -3.75
C GLN A 128 5.16 16.03 -2.53
N ILE A 129 5.80 14.87 -2.50
CA ILE A 129 6.71 14.48 -1.41
C ILE A 129 7.84 15.50 -1.28
N VAL A 130 8.53 15.79 -2.38
CA VAL A 130 9.63 16.77 -2.38
C VAL A 130 9.13 18.15 -1.96
N GLY A 131 7.97 18.58 -2.45
CA GLY A 131 7.38 19.88 -2.07
C GLY A 131 7.04 19.97 -0.58
N LEU A 132 6.42 18.94 -0.01
CA LEU A 132 6.15 18.86 1.43
C LEU A 132 7.44 18.97 2.26
N LEU A 133 8.48 18.23 1.87
CA LEU A 133 9.73 18.17 2.64
C LEU A 133 10.59 19.43 2.49
N SER A 134 10.52 20.17 1.38
CA SER A 134 11.42 21.30 1.07
C SER A 134 10.75 22.66 0.96
N GLN A 135 9.41 22.75 0.83
CA GLN A 135 8.67 23.98 0.57
C GLN A 135 7.49 24.17 1.54
N SER A 136 7.47 23.44 2.65
CA SER A 136 6.51 23.62 3.74
C SER A 136 7.22 23.38 5.08
N ASP A 137 6.52 23.67 6.17
CA ASP A 137 7.02 23.46 7.54
C ASP A 137 6.85 22.01 8.01
N PHE A 138 6.55 21.07 7.12
CA PHE A 138 6.18 19.71 7.45
C PHE A 138 7.21 18.99 8.34
N CYS A 139 8.49 19.07 8.02
CA CYS A 139 9.54 18.43 8.83
C CYS A 139 9.67 19.09 10.21
N THR A 140 9.54 20.41 10.28
CA THR A 140 9.59 21.19 11.53
C THR A 140 8.39 20.86 12.42
N GLU A 141 7.20 20.81 11.85
CA GLU A 141 5.96 20.46 12.52
C GLU A 141 5.99 19.04 13.09
N LEU A 142 6.51 18.08 12.32
CA LEU A 142 6.71 16.71 12.80
C LEU A 142 7.70 16.65 13.96
N TYR A 143 8.83 17.34 13.82
CA TYR A 143 9.86 17.37 14.87
C TYR A 143 9.31 17.96 16.19
N GLN A 144 8.56 19.05 16.12
CA GLN A 144 7.94 19.68 17.30
C GLN A 144 6.95 18.76 18.02
N ARG A 145 6.31 17.84 17.30
CA ARG A 145 5.39 16.83 17.85
C ARG A 145 6.09 15.53 18.26
N GLY A 146 7.41 15.47 18.14
CA GLY A 146 8.21 14.29 18.49
C GLY A 146 8.17 13.15 17.46
N TYR A 147 7.75 13.44 16.21
CA TYR A 147 7.76 12.45 15.14
C TYR A 147 9.09 12.45 14.40
N SER A 148 9.57 11.27 14.09
CA SER A 148 10.53 11.04 13.00
C SER A 148 9.80 10.88 11.68
N TRP A 149 10.49 11.08 10.57
CA TRP A 149 9.90 10.86 9.26
C TRP A 149 10.84 10.09 8.33
N MET A 150 10.24 9.37 7.40
CA MET A 150 10.99 8.64 6.39
C MET A 150 10.26 8.63 5.06
N THR A 151 11.03 8.61 3.99
CA THR A 151 10.51 8.51 2.63
C THR A 151 11.42 7.68 1.75
N ILE A 152 10.85 7.02 0.77
CA ILE A 152 11.59 6.32 -0.26
C ILE A 152 10.91 6.54 -1.61
N THR A 153 11.68 7.01 -2.60
CA THR A 153 11.22 7.19 -3.97
C THR A 153 12.29 6.74 -4.95
N SER A 154 11.91 6.44 -6.18
CA SER A 154 12.86 6.10 -7.25
C SER A 154 13.80 7.26 -7.61
N LYS A 155 13.40 8.51 -7.34
CA LYS A 155 14.17 9.71 -7.68
C LYS A 155 15.13 10.15 -6.57
N THR A 156 14.69 10.09 -5.30
CA THR A 156 15.46 10.59 -4.16
C THR A 156 16.22 9.49 -3.44
N GLY A 157 15.87 8.23 -3.69
CA GLY A 157 16.30 7.11 -2.86
C GLY A 157 15.59 7.12 -1.50
N ALA A 158 16.17 6.44 -0.54
CA ALA A 158 15.68 6.35 0.83
C ALA A 158 16.26 7.46 1.71
N ILE A 159 15.40 8.11 2.50
CA ILE A 159 15.75 9.20 3.41
C ILE A 159 15.07 8.97 4.75
N ILE A 160 15.79 9.13 5.85
CA ILE A 160 15.30 9.09 7.22
C ILE A 160 15.75 10.36 7.93
N ASP A 161 14.82 11.17 8.46
CA ASP A 161 15.06 12.42 9.16
C ASP A 161 16.09 13.32 8.43
N GLY A 162 15.94 13.47 7.11
CA GLY A 162 16.79 14.28 6.24
C GLY A 162 18.12 13.63 5.83
N LYS A 163 18.46 12.45 6.30
CA LYS A 163 19.70 11.73 5.96
C LYS A 163 19.42 10.65 4.91
N LYS A 164 20.22 10.63 3.84
CA LYS A 164 20.17 9.54 2.86
C LYS A 164 20.69 8.25 3.49
N VAL A 165 19.98 7.16 3.23
CA VAL A 165 20.34 5.80 3.66
C VAL A 165 20.20 4.85 2.46
N ASP A 166 20.74 3.65 2.55
CA ASP A 166 20.45 2.60 1.59
C ASP A 166 19.04 2.00 1.80
N ARG A 167 18.59 1.23 0.83
CA ARG A 167 17.26 0.63 0.86
C ARG A 167 17.10 -0.39 1.99
N GLU A 168 18.13 -1.16 2.26
CA GLU A 168 18.12 -2.19 3.29
C GLU A 168 17.97 -1.55 4.68
N LYS A 169 18.79 -0.52 4.96
CA LYS A 169 18.71 0.25 6.20
C LYS A 169 17.37 0.95 6.40
N PHE A 170 16.76 1.42 5.32
CA PHE A 170 15.42 2.01 5.37
C PHE A 170 14.38 0.99 5.90
N PHE A 171 14.33 -0.21 5.33
CA PHE A 171 13.35 -1.21 5.73
C PHE A 171 13.66 -1.84 7.09
N GLU A 172 14.93 -2.02 7.44
CA GLU A 172 15.33 -2.43 8.78
C GLU A 172 14.85 -1.41 9.83
N THR A 173 15.08 -0.12 9.59
CA THR A 173 14.65 0.96 10.48
C THR A 173 13.13 1.01 10.59
N LEU A 174 12.43 0.92 9.45
CA LEU A 174 10.97 0.92 9.41
C LEU A 174 10.38 -0.22 10.25
N ASN A 175 10.95 -1.42 10.13
CA ASN A 175 10.53 -2.59 10.91
C ASN A 175 10.82 -2.42 12.40
N THR A 176 11.98 -1.86 12.75
CA THR A 176 12.37 -1.57 14.14
C THR A 176 11.42 -0.56 14.76
N TRP A 177 11.18 0.56 14.07
CA TRP A 177 10.27 1.61 14.55
C TRP A 177 8.82 1.13 14.65
N GLY A 178 8.40 0.26 13.72
CA GLY A 178 7.07 -0.33 13.76
C GLY A 178 6.81 -1.14 15.03
N LYS A 179 7.81 -1.85 15.52
CA LYS A 179 7.74 -2.69 16.73
C LYS A 179 7.96 -1.92 18.03
N ASP A 180 8.53 -0.73 17.97
CA ASP A 180 8.81 0.10 19.15
C ASP A 180 7.52 0.84 19.56
N PRO A 181 6.93 0.54 20.74
CA PRO A 181 5.69 1.16 21.18
C PRO A 181 5.80 2.66 21.46
N ASP A 182 7.00 3.16 21.76
CA ASP A 182 7.21 4.56 22.10
C ASP A 182 7.62 5.43 20.89
N LYS A 183 7.82 4.79 19.73
CA LYS A 183 8.28 5.48 18.52
C LYS A 183 7.13 6.07 17.73
N LYS A 184 7.16 7.40 17.56
CA LYS A 184 6.26 8.14 16.65
C LYS A 184 6.96 8.39 15.33
N PHE A 185 6.30 8.02 14.22
CA PHE A 185 6.87 8.27 12.91
C PHE A 185 5.82 8.40 11.79
N VAL A 186 6.22 9.10 10.74
CA VAL A 186 5.46 9.25 9.50
C VAL A 186 6.27 8.70 8.33
N VAL A 187 5.71 7.76 7.61
CA VAL A 187 6.27 7.27 6.33
C VAL A 187 5.52 7.93 5.18
N ILE A 188 6.25 8.57 4.27
CA ILE A 188 5.66 9.19 3.10
C ILE A 188 6.13 8.46 1.85
N HIS A 189 5.20 7.99 1.05
CA HIS A 189 5.53 7.29 -0.20
C HIS A 189 4.55 7.63 -1.32
N HIS A 190 4.93 7.28 -2.55
CA HIS A 190 4.05 7.35 -3.72
C HIS A 190 3.62 5.97 -4.21
N SER A 191 4.54 5.04 -4.43
CA SER A 191 4.24 3.72 -5.01
C SER A 191 5.06 2.57 -4.42
N ILE A 192 6.23 2.84 -3.86
CA ILE A 192 7.19 1.78 -3.47
C ILE A 192 6.67 0.89 -2.33
N LEU A 193 5.80 1.42 -1.48
CA LEU A 193 5.20 0.67 -0.38
C LEU A 193 3.83 0.08 -0.73
N SER A 194 3.38 0.17 -1.98
CA SER A 194 2.05 -0.31 -2.39
C SER A 194 1.95 -1.83 -2.49
N GLU A 195 3.07 -2.53 -2.65
CA GLU A 195 3.07 -3.99 -2.82
C GLU A 195 4.04 -4.68 -1.85
N GLY A 196 3.57 -5.71 -1.14
CA GLY A 196 4.41 -6.68 -0.44
C GLY A 196 5.13 -6.22 0.84
N ILE A 197 5.02 -4.96 1.28
CA ILE A 197 5.72 -4.51 2.49
C ILE A 197 4.76 -4.51 3.67
N ASN A 198 5.05 -5.39 4.61
CA ASN A 198 4.39 -5.39 5.89
C ASN A 198 5.10 -4.41 6.83
N VAL A 199 4.38 -3.40 7.31
CA VAL A 199 4.87 -2.49 8.37
C VAL A 199 4.09 -2.80 9.63
N SER A 200 4.76 -3.44 10.58
CA SER A 200 4.17 -3.72 11.89
C SER A 200 3.81 -2.42 12.59
N GLY A 201 2.70 -2.41 13.32
CA GLY A 201 2.32 -1.32 14.20
C GLY A 201 1.82 -0.04 13.52
N LEU A 202 1.54 -0.02 12.21
CA LEU A 202 0.87 1.13 11.59
C LEU A 202 -0.54 1.32 12.17
N GLU A 203 -0.87 2.55 12.52
CA GLU A 203 -2.16 2.93 13.14
C GLU A 203 -3.08 3.66 12.17
N ALA A 204 -2.49 4.39 11.22
CA ALA A 204 -3.26 5.16 10.25
C ALA A 204 -2.63 5.17 8.85
N VAL A 205 -3.49 5.23 7.84
CA VAL A 205 -3.10 5.56 6.45
C VAL A 205 -3.83 6.81 6.02
N ILE A 206 -3.09 7.81 5.53
CA ILE A 206 -3.65 9.05 4.97
C ILE A 206 -3.44 9.04 3.46
N PHE A 207 -4.54 9.02 2.71
CA PHE A 207 -4.51 9.09 1.25
C PHE A 207 -4.58 10.55 0.79
N MET A 208 -3.50 11.03 0.19
CA MET A 208 -3.42 12.36 -0.44
C MET A 208 -3.74 12.31 -1.94
N ARG A 209 -4.28 11.21 -2.42
CA ARG A 209 -4.62 10.96 -3.83
C ARG A 209 -5.87 10.11 -3.94
N ASN A 210 -6.52 10.16 -5.10
CA ASN A 210 -7.55 9.19 -5.44
C ASN A 210 -6.89 7.81 -5.63
N MET A 211 -7.48 6.81 -5.01
CA MET A 211 -7.04 5.42 -5.08
C MET A 211 -8.17 4.59 -5.66
N ASP A 212 -7.83 3.55 -6.42
CA ASP A 212 -8.78 2.52 -6.77
C ASP A 212 -9.08 1.62 -5.55
N TYR A 213 -10.13 0.81 -5.67
CA TYR A 213 -10.55 -0.11 -4.60
C TYR A 213 -9.41 -1.05 -4.17
N ILE A 214 -8.63 -1.55 -5.12
CA ILE A 214 -7.51 -2.46 -4.85
C ILE A 214 -6.45 -1.75 -4.01
N GLY A 215 -6.02 -0.56 -4.43
CA GLY A 215 -5.01 0.22 -3.70
C GLY A 215 -5.46 0.61 -2.29
N ILE A 216 -6.74 1.00 -2.12
CA ILE A 216 -7.32 1.30 -0.81
C ILE A 216 -7.30 0.04 0.07
N SER A 217 -7.83 -1.08 -0.42
CA SER A 217 -7.91 -2.33 0.33
C SER A 217 -6.55 -2.85 0.75
N GLN A 218 -5.55 -2.81 -0.13
CA GLN A 218 -4.18 -3.22 0.19
C GLN A 218 -3.53 -2.30 1.23
N SER A 219 -3.77 -1.00 1.16
CA SER A 219 -3.21 -0.04 2.12
C SER A 219 -3.88 -0.14 3.48
N ILE A 220 -5.20 -0.33 3.53
CA ILE A 220 -5.94 -0.57 4.78
C ILE A 220 -5.48 -1.89 5.42
N GLY A 221 -5.32 -2.96 4.63
CA GLY A 221 -4.84 -4.25 5.11
C GLY A 221 -3.46 -4.22 5.78
N ARG A 222 -2.70 -3.13 5.66
CA ARG A 222 -1.42 -2.93 6.34
C ARG A 222 -1.57 -2.37 7.76
N VAL A 223 -2.69 -1.70 8.02
CA VAL A 223 -2.96 -1.01 9.29
C VAL A 223 -3.79 -1.87 10.24
N ILE A 224 -4.68 -2.69 9.69
CA ILE A 224 -5.62 -3.50 10.48
C ILE A 224 -5.07 -4.86 10.93
N ARG A 225 -3.84 -5.19 10.57
CA ARG A 225 -3.18 -6.43 11.02
C ARG A 225 -2.82 -6.28 12.50
N LEU A 226 -3.19 -7.30 13.27
CA LEU A 226 -2.66 -7.47 14.62
C LEU A 226 -1.15 -7.73 14.50
N GLY A 227 -0.35 -6.99 15.22
CA GLY A 227 1.11 -7.12 15.28
C GLY A 227 1.55 -8.40 15.97
#